data_1bcecd4a25250bdde03c3c18dfa2b768
#
_entry.id   1bcecd4a25250bdde03c3c18dfa2b768
#
_cell.length_a   1.000
_cell.length_b   1.000
_cell.length_c   1.000
_cell.angle_alpha   90.00
_cell.angle_beta   90.00
_cell.angle_gamma   90.00
#
_symmetry.space_group_name_H-M   'P 1'
#
loop_
_entity.id
_entity.type
_entity.pdbx_description
1 polymer ?
#
loop_
_entity_poly.entity_id
_entity_poly.type
_entity_poly.pdbx_seq_one_letter_code
_entity_poly.pdbx_strand_id
1 'polypeptide(L)'
;LIPVGTETVALSGTNVGTVAGIDALFTNVAGLARHNSGLQGTVSTTSYIADIDVVHAGMVVAMGETGTFGLTLKSLDFGEIPKTTALAPEGDGQTFSPSFFTATAGFARAFSDRVNVGVAGKIISETIEESSATGMALDVGVQYRFPDAPLTLGVAMKNVGNRMRYDGINLDQDMVPGESEAGSGTESFRIVAENFALPTSLDLSASYELLDNLTMSTTFTNHSYQTNTLALGAKYMLGSSWFGAASTMTIGDDEQPSGVSDADWEEWSGSFWGLSLGAGVSVPVGDYVMHVSYAMRTANEYFDDHSTMQVTFDF
;
A
#
# COMPACT_ATOMS: atom_id res chain seq x y z
N LEU A 1 1.97 2.10 3.97
CA LEU A 1 1.16 1.35 3.00
C LEU A 1 1.98 1.03 1.77
N ILE A 2 2.26 -0.26 1.54
CA ILE A 2 2.99 -0.72 0.36
C ILE A 2 1.97 -0.92 -0.78
N PRO A 3 2.08 -0.19 -1.92
CA PRO A 3 1.24 -0.41 -3.08
C PRO A 3 1.56 -1.76 -3.72
N VAL A 4 0.57 -2.47 -4.24
CA VAL A 4 0.70 -3.82 -4.81
C VAL A 4 0.17 -3.95 -6.24
N GLY A 5 -0.64 -3.00 -6.71
CA GLY A 5 -1.11 -2.94 -8.09
C GLY A 5 -0.10 -2.29 -9.01
N THR A 6 0.27 -2.94 -10.12
CA THR A 6 1.30 -2.44 -11.04
C THR A 6 0.96 -1.08 -11.64
N GLU A 7 -0.31 -0.85 -12.04
CA GLU A 7 -0.72 0.45 -12.57
C GLU A 7 -0.59 1.54 -11.49
N THR A 8 -0.95 1.25 -10.25
CA THR A 8 -0.82 2.19 -9.13
C THR A 8 0.64 2.50 -8.81
N VAL A 9 1.53 1.51 -8.89
CA VAL A 9 2.98 1.69 -8.73
C VAL A 9 3.53 2.55 -9.87
N ALA A 10 3.23 2.21 -11.12
CA ALA A 10 3.69 2.93 -12.31
C ALA A 10 3.25 4.41 -12.32
N LEU A 11 2.09 4.68 -11.76
CA LEU A 11 1.50 6.01 -11.68
C LEU A 11 1.71 6.71 -10.33
N SER A 12 2.53 6.15 -9.42
CA SER A 12 2.76 6.70 -8.08
C SER A 12 1.47 7.04 -7.32
N GLY A 13 0.41 6.24 -7.52
CA GLY A 13 -0.88 6.46 -6.90
C GLY A 13 -1.72 7.60 -7.50
N THR A 14 -1.37 8.15 -8.67
CA THR A 14 -2.17 9.24 -9.28
C THR A 14 -3.48 8.76 -9.89
N ASN A 15 -3.71 7.46 -9.95
CA ASN A 15 -4.91 6.84 -10.53
C ASN A 15 -6.09 6.71 -9.55
N VAL A 16 -6.11 7.41 -8.42
CA VAL A 16 -7.22 7.37 -7.42
C VAL A 16 -8.59 7.65 -8.05
N GLY A 17 -8.65 8.57 -9.03
CA GLY A 17 -9.88 8.89 -9.75
C GLY A 17 -10.26 7.87 -10.84
N THR A 18 -9.31 7.08 -11.33
CA THR A 18 -9.48 6.24 -12.53
C THR A 18 -9.28 4.76 -12.31
N VAL A 19 -8.71 4.35 -11.19
CA VAL A 19 -8.50 2.94 -10.85
C VAL A 19 -9.82 2.15 -10.95
N ALA A 20 -9.73 0.91 -11.43
CA ALA A 20 -10.86 0.00 -11.59
C ALA A 20 -10.46 -1.43 -11.18
N GLY A 21 -11.46 -2.29 -10.99
CA GLY A 21 -11.25 -3.70 -10.68
C GLY A 21 -10.58 -3.91 -9.33
N ILE A 22 -9.77 -4.95 -9.23
CA ILE A 22 -9.21 -5.43 -7.96
C ILE A 22 -8.22 -4.44 -7.33
N ASP A 23 -7.45 -3.69 -8.13
CA ASP A 23 -6.47 -2.70 -7.63
C ASP A 23 -7.15 -1.55 -6.89
N ALA A 24 -8.46 -1.35 -7.10
CA ALA A 24 -9.26 -0.38 -6.38
C ALA A 24 -9.31 -0.65 -4.86
N LEU A 25 -9.20 -1.90 -4.41
CA LEU A 25 -9.19 -2.25 -2.99
C LEU A 25 -8.01 -1.66 -2.21
N PHE A 26 -6.95 -1.23 -2.90
CA PHE A 26 -5.78 -0.61 -2.26
C PHE A 26 -5.65 0.87 -2.56
N THR A 27 -6.29 1.33 -3.64
CA THR A 27 -6.11 2.70 -4.13
C THR A 27 -7.33 3.56 -3.80
N ASN A 28 -8.50 3.20 -4.37
CA ASN A 28 -9.79 3.85 -4.10
C ASN A 28 -10.90 2.82 -4.30
N VAL A 29 -11.48 2.35 -3.22
CA VAL A 29 -12.45 1.25 -3.24
C VAL A 29 -13.68 1.53 -4.11
N ALA A 30 -14.02 2.80 -4.41
CA ALA A 30 -15.08 3.16 -5.34
C ALA A 30 -14.84 2.63 -6.76
N GLY A 31 -13.57 2.40 -7.13
CA GLY A 31 -13.19 1.85 -8.44
C GLY A 31 -13.64 0.40 -8.67
N LEU A 32 -14.01 -0.35 -7.63
CA LEU A 32 -14.65 -1.65 -7.79
C LEU A 32 -15.92 -1.55 -8.63
N ALA A 33 -16.71 -0.46 -8.48
CA ALA A 33 -17.94 -0.24 -9.22
C ALA A 33 -17.73 -0.03 -10.73
N ARG A 34 -16.48 0.15 -11.17
CA ARG A 34 -16.13 0.24 -12.60
C ARG A 34 -15.84 -1.11 -13.24
N HIS A 35 -15.75 -2.16 -12.44
CA HIS A 35 -15.60 -3.53 -12.94
C HIS A 35 -16.96 -4.07 -13.37
N ASN A 36 -17.11 -4.34 -14.67
CA ASN A 36 -18.37 -4.72 -15.28
C ASN A 36 -18.38 -6.18 -15.80
N SER A 37 -17.24 -6.85 -15.80
CA SER A 37 -17.10 -8.25 -16.21
C SER A 37 -17.19 -9.17 -15.00
N GLY A 38 -17.98 -10.23 -15.10
CA GLY A 38 -18.32 -11.21 -14.07
C GLY A 38 -17.34 -11.39 -12.90
N LEU A 39 -16.28 -12.14 -13.12
CA LEU A 39 -15.25 -12.47 -12.12
C LEU A 39 -13.89 -11.97 -12.60
N GLN A 40 -13.14 -11.32 -11.72
CA GLN A 40 -11.73 -10.99 -11.92
C GLN A 40 -10.89 -11.61 -10.80
N GLY A 41 -9.76 -12.21 -11.16
CA GLY A 41 -8.78 -12.73 -10.19
C GLY A 41 -7.39 -12.20 -10.47
N THR A 42 -6.59 -11.94 -9.43
CA THR A 42 -5.22 -11.41 -9.58
C THR A 42 -4.25 -12.06 -8.62
N VAL A 43 -2.99 -12.13 -9.05
CA VAL A 43 -1.82 -12.38 -8.20
C VAL A 43 -0.74 -11.38 -8.58
N SER A 44 -0.10 -10.77 -7.60
CA SER A 44 1.08 -9.95 -7.80
C SER A 44 2.19 -10.26 -6.81
N THR A 45 3.41 -10.05 -7.24
CA THR A 45 4.60 -10.09 -6.40
C THR A 45 5.33 -8.76 -6.53
N THR A 46 5.84 -8.29 -5.41
CA THR A 46 6.53 -7.00 -5.32
C THR A 46 7.81 -7.21 -4.54
N SER A 47 8.96 -6.91 -5.15
CA SER A 47 10.20 -6.74 -4.42
C SER A 47 10.25 -5.29 -3.94
N TYR A 48 10.27 -5.12 -2.63
CA TYR A 48 10.24 -3.83 -1.95
C TYR A 48 11.63 -3.50 -1.40
N ILE A 49 11.78 -2.36 -0.77
CA ILE A 49 13.05 -1.96 -0.14
C ILE A 49 13.51 -2.96 0.91
N ALA A 50 14.83 -3.06 1.13
CA ALA A 50 15.45 -3.90 2.17
C ALA A 50 15.06 -5.39 2.06
N ASP A 51 15.02 -5.93 0.85
CA ASP A 51 14.72 -7.35 0.56
C ASP A 51 13.36 -7.84 1.08
N ILE A 52 12.43 -6.92 1.32
CA ILE A 52 11.07 -7.28 1.72
C ILE A 52 10.28 -7.69 0.48
N ASP A 53 9.79 -8.91 0.46
CA ASP A 53 8.89 -9.39 -0.57
C ASP A 53 7.42 -9.24 -0.16
N VAL A 54 6.58 -8.77 -1.08
CA VAL A 54 5.15 -8.65 -0.87
C VAL A 54 4.40 -9.48 -1.90
N VAL A 55 3.62 -10.42 -1.41
CA VAL A 55 2.71 -11.21 -2.24
C VAL A 55 1.29 -10.74 -2.00
N HIS A 56 0.56 -10.54 -3.09
CA HIS A 56 -0.84 -10.16 -3.07
C HIS A 56 -1.65 -11.07 -3.99
N ALA A 57 -2.80 -11.48 -3.52
CA ALA A 57 -3.79 -12.21 -4.30
C ALA A 57 -5.20 -11.71 -3.98
N GLY A 58 -6.10 -11.79 -4.95
CA GLY A 58 -7.48 -11.40 -4.69
C GLY A 58 -8.43 -11.69 -5.83
N MET A 59 -9.70 -11.40 -5.57
CA MET A 59 -10.81 -11.59 -6.50
C MET A 59 -11.86 -10.50 -6.38
N VAL A 60 -12.52 -10.22 -7.48
CA VAL A 60 -13.64 -9.28 -7.57
C VAL A 60 -14.78 -9.94 -8.32
N VAL A 61 -16.00 -9.76 -7.83
CA VAL A 61 -17.23 -10.29 -8.43
C VAL A 61 -18.20 -9.14 -8.65
N ALA A 62 -18.57 -8.90 -9.91
CA ALA A 62 -19.64 -7.98 -10.27
C ALA A 62 -21.00 -8.64 -10.08
N MET A 63 -21.90 -8.01 -9.32
CA MET A 63 -23.26 -8.48 -9.01
C MET A 63 -24.31 -7.63 -9.73
N GLY A 64 -23.99 -7.14 -10.92
CA GLY A 64 -24.86 -6.28 -11.73
C GLY A 64 -25.23 -4.98 -11.00
N GLU A 65 -26.51 -4.63 -11.01
CA GLU A 65 -27.01 -3.38 -10.39
C GLU A 65 -26.87 -3.34 -8.86
N THR A 66 -26.64 -4.47 -8.21
CA THR A 66 -26.40 -4.52 -6.76
C THR A 66 -25.09 -3.83 -6.39
N GLY A 67 -24.07 -3.99 -7.21
CA GLY A 67 -22.71 -3.47 -7.01
C GLY A 67 -21.64 -4.53 -7.23
N THR A 68 -20.44 -4.25 -6.78
CA THR A 68 -19.26 -5.12 -6.97
C THR A 68 -18.64 -5.39 -5.61
N PHE A 69 -18.38 -6.66 -5.33
CA PHE A 69 -17.70 -7.13 -4.13
C PHE A 69 -16.25 -7.54 -4.48
N GLY A 70 -15.31 -7.24 -3.60
CA GLY A 70 -13.91 -7.64 -3.75
C GLY A 70 -13.32 -8.16 -2.44
N LEU A 71 -12.42 -9.12 -2.57
CA LEU A 71 -11.65 -9.70 -1.48
C LEU A 71 -10.19 -9.78 -1.87
N THR A 72 -9.27 -9.38 -0.97
CA THR A 72 -7.83 -9.50 -1.20
C THR A 72 -7.08 -9.91 0.04
N LEU A 73 -5.97 -10.58 -0.18
CA LEU A 73 -4.99 -10.98 0.82
C LEU A 73 -3.63 -10.41 0.42
N LYS A 74 -2.92 -9.82 1.36
CA LYS A 74 -1.56 -9.30 1.19
C LYS A 74 -0.70 -9.81 2.32
N SER A 75 0.47 -10.37 1.97
CA SER A 75 1.47 -10.84 2.91
C SER A 75 2.81 -10.17 2.62
N LEU A 76 3.50 -9.75 3.68
CA LEU A 76 4.87 -9.28 3.63
C LEU A 76 5.76 -10.34 4.25
N ASP A 77 6.85 -10.66 3.55
CA ASP A 77 7.93 -11.54 3.99
C ASP A 77 9.20 -10.69 4.14
N PHE A 78 9.79 -10.73 5.31
CA PHE A 78 11.01 -9.98 5.67
C PHE A 78 12.27 -10.84 5.56
N GLY A 79 12.14 -12.08 5.06
CA GLY A 79 13.22 -13.04 5.06
C GLY A 79 13.63 -13.50 6.46
N GLU A 80 14.78 -14.14 6.54
CA GLU A 80 15.35 -14.63 7.79
C GLU A 80 16.30 -13.59 8.39
N ILE A 81 16.01 -13.15 9.60
CA ILE A 81 16.82 -12.17 10.36
C ILE A 81 17.61 -12.92 11.43
N PRO A 82 18.96 -12.83 11.46
CA PRO A 82 19.76 -13.46 12.49
C PRO A 82 19.46 -12.90 13.88
N LYS A 83 19.33 -13.79 14.87
CA LYS A 83 19.24 -13.39 16.28
C LYS A 83 20.62 -12.99 16.79
N THR A 84 20.75 -11.77 17.27
CA THR A 84 21.97 -11.24 17.87
C THR A 84 21.79 -10.97 19.35
N THR A 85 22.85 -11.17 20.12
CA THR A 85 22.87 -10.85 21.55
C THR A 85 24.12 -10.06 21.89
N ALA A 86 24.17 -9.46 23.08
CA ALA A 86 25.38 -8.77 23.56
C ALA A 86 26.61 -9.68 23.64
N LEU A 87 26.41 -11.00 23.78
CA LEU A 87 27.49 -12.01 23.84
C LEU A 87 27.77 -12.62 22.45
N ALA A 88 26.88 -12.52 21.50
CA ALA A 88 27.02 -13.01 20.13
C ALA A 88 26.51 -11.94 19.14
N PRO A 89 27.25 -10.84 18.92
CA PRO A 89 26.84 -9.75 18.05
C PRO A 89 26.77 -10.17 16.57
N GLU A 90 27.46 -11.21 16.16
CA GLU A 90 27.39 -11.80 14.81
C GLU A 90 26.26 -12.83 14.65
N GLY A 91 25.47 -13.03 15.68
CA GLY A 91 24.38 -14.01 15.74
C GLY A 91 24.77 -15.30 16.49
N ASP A 92 23.79 -15.96 17.04
CA ASP A 92 23.93 -17.24 17.76
C ASP A 92 23.60 -18.47 16.88
N GLY A 93 23.37 -18.24 15.57
CA GLY A 93 22.98 -19.25 14.58
C GLY A 93 21.48 -19.50 14.51
N GLN A 94 20.68 -18.78 15.29
CA GLN A 94 19.22 -18.79 15.17
C GLN A 94 18.75 -17.62 14.31
N THR A 95 17.62 -17.81 13.62
CA THR A 95 16.96 -16.78 12.81
C THR A 95 15.51 -16.64 13.25
N PHE A 96 14.90 -15.50 12.93
CA PHE A 96 13.46 -15.30 13.00
C PHE A 96 12.98 -14.58 11.74
N SER A 97 11.72 -14.76 11.36
CA SER A 97 11.11 -14.12 10.21
C SER A 97 9.83 -13.41 10.63
N PRO A 98 9.80 -12.06 10.62
CA PRO A 98 8.56 -11.33 10.80
C PRO A 98 7.57 -11.64 9.67
N SER A 99 6.28 -11.64 9.98
CA SER A 99 5.22 -11.86 9.00
C SER A 99 4.08 -10.87 9.22
N PHE A 100 3.79 -10.08 8.20
CA PHE A 100 2.69 -9.12 8.22
C PHE A 100 1.66 -9.52 7.18
N PHE A 101 0.42 -9.60 7.63
CA PHE A 101 -0.70 -10.06 6.82
C PHE A 101 -1.85 -9.05 6.86
N THR A 102 -2.48 -8.80 5.70
CA THR A 102 -3.67 -7.97 5.60
C THR A 102 -4.73 -8.66 4.76
N ALA A 103 -5.92 -8.87 5.32
CA ALA A 103 -7.11 -9.26 4.58
C ALA A 103 -8.02 -8.03 4.40
N THR A 104 -8.49 -7.82 3.16
CA THR A 104 -9.38 -6.69 2.83
C THR A 104 -10.62 -7.21 2.13
N ALA A 105 -11.79 -6.81 2.59
CA ALA A 105 -13.08 -7.07 1.94
C ALA A 105 -13.74 -5.72 1.63
N GLY A 106 -14.15 -5.50 0.38
CA GLY A 106 -14.71 -4.25 -0.07
C GLY A 106 -15.97 -4.42 -0.91
N PHE A 107 -16.79 -3.39 -0.90
CA PHE A 107 -17.99 -3.28 -1.71
C PHE A 107 -18.08 -1.88 -2.30
N ALA A 108 -18.45 -1.81 -3.58
CA ALA A 108 -18.74 -0.53 -4.22
C ALA A 108 -19.95 -0.63 -5.13
N ARG A 109 -20.55 0.52 -5.35
CA ARG A 109 -21.71 0.67 -6.22
C ARG A 109 -21.66 1.98 -6.99
N ALA A 110 -22.10 1.93 -8.25
CA ALA A 110 -22.41 3.13 -9.03
C ALA A 110 -23.75 3.70 -8.53
N PHE A 111 -23.71 4.91 -7.97
CA PHE A 111 -24.91 5.65 -7.55
C PHE A 111 -25.60 6.34 -8.74
N SER A 112 -24.79 6.65 -9.75
CA SER A 112 -25.24 7.21 -11.02
C SER A 112 -24.15 6.95 -12.07
N ASP A 113 -24.39 7.31 -13.32
CA ASP A 113 -23.41 7.23 -14.39
C ASP A 113 -22.14 8.04 -14.12
N ARG A 114 -22.11 8.86 -13.08
CA ARG A 114 -21.06 9.81 -12.72
C ARG A 114 -20.40 9.56 -11.37
N VAL A 115 -21.09 8.91 -10.45
CA VAL A 115 -20.68 8.77 -9.06
C VAL A 115 -20.57 7.31 -8.68
N ASN A 116 -19.36 6.89 -8.35
CA ASN A 116 -19.09 5.61 -7.71
C ASN A 116 -18.71 5.83 -6.24
N VAL A 117 -19.19 4.98 -5.37
CA VAL A 117 -18.87 5.00 -3.92
C VAL A 117 -18.54 3.61 -3.47
N GLY A 118 -17.54 3.50 -2.60
CA GLY A 118 -17.12 2.22 -2.07
C GLY A 118 -16.67 2.31 -0.62
N VAL A 119 -16.73 1.18 0.06
CA VAL A 119 -16.25 0.97 1.43
C VAL A 119 -15.54 -0.37 1.52
N ALA A 120 -14.44 -0.43 2.28
CA ALA A 120 -13.74 -1.68 2.57
C ALA A 120 -13.37 -1.78 4.04
N GLY A 121 -13.45 -2.98 4.58
CA GLY A 121 -12.94 -3.36 5.88
C GLY A 121 -11.64 -4.14 5.76
N LYS A 122 -10.71 -3.90 6.67
CA LYS A 122 -9.40 -4.55 6.72
C LYS A 122 -9.17 -5.18 8.07
N ILE A 123 -8.55 -6.35 8.06
CA ILE A 123 -7.94 -6.97 9.24
C ILE A 123 -6.44 -7.02 8.98
N ILE A 124 -5.66 -6.51 9.92
CA ILE A 124 -4.21 -6.42 9.84
C ILE A 124 -3.65 -7.25 10.99
N SER A 125 -2.69 -8.12 10.69
CA SER A 125 -1.98 -8.93 11.67
C SER A 125 -0.49 -8.82 11.41
N GLU A 126 0.25 -8.47 12.45
CA GLU A 126 1.70 -8.36 12.45
C GLU A 126 2.25 -9.31 13.50
N THR A 127 3.18 -10.17 13.11
CA THR A 127 3.80 -11.13 14.01
C THR A 127 5.32 -11.01 13.90
N ILE A 128 5.98 -10.87 15.07
CA ILE A 128 7.43 -10.82 15.19
C ILE A 128 7.80 -11.81 16.29
N GLU A 129 8.39 -12.94 15.91
CA GLU A 129 8.64 -14.07 16.80
C GLU A 129 7.37 -14.54 17.55
N GLU A 130 7.36 -14.40 18.86
CA GLU A 130 6.25 -14.79 19.75
C GLU A 130 5.39 -13.59 20.20
N SER A 131 5.59 -12.43 19.57
CA SER A 131 4.77 -11.23 19.78
C SER A 131 3.94 -10.91 18.56
N SER A 132 2.69 -10.52 18.77
CA SER A 132 1.80 -10.16 17.67
C SER A 132 0.96 -8.91 17.98
N ALA A 133 0.57 -8.20 16.94
CA ALA A 133 -0.38 -7.09 16.99
C ALA A 133 -1.48 -7.29 15.96
N THR A 134 -2.72 -7.01 16.32
CA THR A 134 -3.87 -7.10 15.42
C THR A 134 -4.64 -5.81 15.41
N GLY A 135 -5.05 -5.37 14.21
CA GLY A 135 -5.84 -4.17 14.01
C GLY A 135 -6.94 -4.35 12.99
N MET A 136 -7.90 -3.42 13.03
CA MET A 136 -8.97 -3.30 12.04
C MET A 136 -8.98 -1.89 11.50
N ALA A 137 -9.28 -1.75 10.21
CA ALA A 137 -9.40 -0.46 9.54
C ALA A 137 -10.54 -0.44 8.54
N LEU A 138 -10.98 0.77 8.22
CA LEU A 138 -11.96 1.05 7.19
C LEU A 138 -11.33 1.97 6.14
N ASP A 139 -11.67 1.70 4.87
CA ASP A 139 -11.39 2.58 3.75
C ASP A 139 -12.72 3.04 3.15
N VAL A 140 -12.77 4.29 2.74
CA VAL A 140 -13.92 4.86 2.02
C VAL A 140 -13.42 5.56 0.78
N GLY A 141 -14.13 5.42 -0.32
CA GLY A 141 -13.75 6.04 -1.58
C GLY A 141 -14.93 6.58 -2.38
N VAL A 142 -14.63 7.60 -3.16
CA VAL A 142 -15.55 8.21 -4.13
C VAL A 142 -14.79 8.49 -5.42
N GLN A 143 -15.43 8.21 -6.55
CA GLN A 143 -15.00 8.65 -7.88
C GLN A 143 -16.14 9.42 -8.52
N TYR A 144 -15.81 10.57 -9.09
CA TYR A 144 -16.77 11.43 -9.79
C TYR A 144 -16.28 11.80 -11.18
N ARG A 145 -17.07 11.50 -12.21
CA ARG A 145 -16.81 11.88 -13.62
C ARG A 145 -17.66 13.08 -13.99
N PHE A 146 -17.01 14.11 -14.52
CA PHE A 146 -17.70 15.28 -15.05
C PHE A 146 -18.42 14.94 -16.37
N PRO A 147 -19.66 15.41 -16.56
CA PRO A 147 -20.41 15.11 -17.79
C PRO A 147 -19.92 15.88 -19.00
N ASP A 148 -19.49 17.12 -18.78
CA ASP A 148 -19.18 18.08 -19.85
C ASP A 148 -17.68 18.35 -20.01
N ALA A 149 -16.84 17.59 -19.29
CA ALA A 149 -15.40 17.69 -19.34
C ALA A 149 -14.75 16.29 -19.19
N PRO A 150 -13.64 16.02 -19.86
CA PRO A 150 -12.91 14.76 -19.73
C PRO A 150 -12.10 14.73 -18.42
N LEU A 151 -12.76 15.05 -17.30
CA LEU A 151 -12.21 15.17 -15.97
C LEU A 151 -12.87 14.16 -15.01
N THR A 152 -12.04 13.45 -14.28
CA THR A 152 -12.48 12.57 -13.18
C THR A 152 -11.78 12.98 -11.89
N LEU A 153 -12.55 13.11 -10.82
CA LEU A 153 -12.01 13.33 -9.47
C LEU A 153 -12.09 12.04 -8.67
N GLY A 154 -11.10 11.83 -7.82
CA GLY A 154 -11.05 10.75 -6.87
C GLY A 154 -10.76 11.25 -5.47
N VAL A 155 -11.50 10.73 -4.50
CA VAL A 155 -11.23 10.92 -3.07
C VAL A 155 -11.19 9.56 -2.42
N ALA A 156 -10.13 9.28 -1.67
CA ALA A 156 -10.00 8.06 -0.89
C ALA A 156 -9.46 8.38 0.51
N MET A 157 -10.13 7.87 1.52
CA MET A 157 -9.66 7.88 2.90
C MET A 157 -9.37 6.45 3.31
N LYS A 158 -8.12 6.18 3.71
CA LYS A 158 -7.61 4.83 3.92
C LYS A 158 -7.12 4.61 5.34
N ASN A 159 -7.27 3.36 5.82
CA ASN A 159 -6.78 2.86 7.10
C ASN A 159 -7.25 3.64 8.32
N VAL A 160 -8.49 4.08 8.33
CA VAL A 160 -9.13 4.64 9.52
C VAL A 160 -9.51 3.50 10.46
N GLY A 161 -8.78 3.33 11.55
CA GLY A 161 -8.96 2.16 12.40
C GLY A 161 -8.54 2.34 13.85
N ASN A 162 -8.58 1.24 14.60
CA ASN A 162 -8.13 1.22 15.98
C ASN A 162 -6.60 1.24 16.06
N ARG A 163 -6.10 1.66 17.21
CA ARG A 163 -4.68 1.51 17.54
C ARG A 163 -4.35 0.04 17.75
N MET A 164 -3.15 -0.35 17.33
CA MET A 164 -2.57 -1.67 17.54
C MET A 164 -1.59 -1.65 18.71
N ARG A 165 -1.34 -2.81 19.30
CA ARG A 165 -0.34 -3.00 20.35
C ARG A 165 0.21 -4.40 20.23
N TYR A 166 1.53 -4.52 20.32
CA TYR A 166 2.16 -5.83 20.42
C TYR A 166 1.92 -6.44 21.82
N ASP A 167 1.61 -7.73 21.83
CA ASP A 167 1.53 -8.58 23.03
C ASP A 167 2.13 -9.95 22.71
N GLY A 168 2.77 -10.59 23.68
CA GLY A 168 3.39 -11.89 23.50
C GLY A 168 4.42 -12.22 24.56
N ILE A 169 4.91 -13.45 24.53
CA ILE A 169 5.85 -13.99 25.53
C ILE A 169 7.20 -13.26 25.49
N ASN A 170 7.61 -12.77 24.34
CA ASN A 170 8.87 -12.00 24.19
C ASN A 170 8.89 -10.70 25.02
N LEU A 171 7.74 -10.26 25.52
CA LEU A 171 7.63 -9.09 26.39
C LEU A 171 7.73 -9.46 27.88
N ASP A 172 7.81 -10.74 28.22
CA ASP A 172 8.01 -11.20 29.59
C ASP A 172 9.51 -11.23 29.88
N GLN A 173 9.94 -10.57 30.93
CA GLN A 173 11.33 -10.53 31.40
C GLN A 173 11.43 -10.93 32.83
N ASP A 174 12.35 -11.87 33.14
CA ASP A 174 12.67 -12.26 34.50
C ASP A 174 13.72 -11.31 35.07
N MET A 175 13.33 -10.57 36.09
CA MET A 175 14.16 -9.58 36.75
C MET A 175 14.12 -9.80 38.28
N VAL A 176 15.24 -9.50 38.95
CA VAL A 176 15.24 -9.37 40.40
C VAL A 176 14.62 -8.01 40.74
N PRO A 177 13.51 -7.95 41.51
CA PRO A 177 12.91 -6.68 41.89
C PRO A 177 13.92 -5.74 42.58
N GLY A 178 13.84 -4.44 42.26
CA GLY A 178 14.64 -3.43 42.95
C GLY A 178 14.36 -3.48 44.45
N GLU A 179 15.37 -3.25 45.30
CA GLU A 179 15.29 -3.32 46.76
C GLU A 179 15.11 -4.73 47.35
N SER A 180 15.32 -5.80 46.57
CA SER A 180 15.31 -7.17 47.07
C SER A 180 16.57 -7.50 47.84
N GLU A 181 16.48 -8.42 48.86
CA GLU A 181 17.62 -8.91 49.59
C GLU A 181 18.56 -9.75 48.70
N ALA A 182 19.83 -9.80 49.04
CA ALA A 182 20.81 -10.62 48.33
C ALA A 182 20.39 -12.11 48.35
N GLY A 183 20.16 -12.69 47.13
CA GLY A 183 19.68 -14.07 46.97
C GLY A 183 18.17 -14.19 46.73
N SER A 184 17.45 -13.09 46.59
CA SER A 184 16.04 -13.12 46.14
C SER A 184 15.91 -13.75 44.76
N GLY A 185 14.84 -14.51 44.55
CA GLY A 185 14.51 -15.08 43.24
C GLY A 185 14.16 -14.02 42.20
N THR A 186 14.22 -14.42 40.93
CA THR A 186 13.68 -13.61 39.81
C THR A 186 12.16 -13.66 39.82
N GLU A 187 11.53 -12.54 39.47
CA GLU A 187 10.09 -12.45 39.21
C GLU A 187 9.89 -12.10 37.72
N SER A 188 8.85 -12.65 37.12
CA SER A 188 8.52 -12.35 35.72
C SER A 188 7.73 -11.08 35.65
N PHE A 189 8.23 -10.11 34.87
CA PHE A 189 7.61 -8.83 34.62
C PHE A 189 7.25 -8.73 33.14
N ARG A 190 6.03 -8.32 32.84
CA ARG A 190 5.61 -8.06 31.47
C ARG A 190 5.84 -6.59 31.09
N ILE A 191 6.60 -6.37 30.03
CA ILE A 191 6.74 -5.06 29.40
C ILE A 191 5.46 -4.77 28.61
N VAL A 192 4.78 -3.70 28.93
CA VAL A 192 3.59 -3.25 28.18
C VAL A 192 4.06 -2.39 27.02
N ALA A 193 3.93 -2.91 25.79
CA ALA A 193 4.22 -2.13 24.58
C ALA A 193 3.24 -0.96 24.44
N GLU A 194 3.70 0.14 23.87
CA GLU A 194 2.85 1.31 23.60
C GLU A 194 1.90 1.04 22.42
N ASN A 195 0.74 1.69 22.44
CA ASN A 195 -0.20 1.62 21.34
C ASN A 195 0.27 2.51 20.19
N PHE A 196 0.26 1.98 18.96
CA PHE A 196 0.52 2.73 17.75
C PHE A 196 -0.72 2.78 16.86
N ALA A 197 -0.90 3.88 16.15
CA ALA A 197 -2.03 4.03 15.25
C ALA A 197 -1.67 3.51 13.84
N LEU A 198 -2.70 3.16 13.07
CA LEU A 198 -2.53 2.77 11.67
C LEU A 198 -2.14 3.97 10.79
N PRO A 199 -1.36 3.77 9.71
CA PRO A 199 -0.98 4.84 8.79
C PRO A 199 -2.19 5.30 7.95
N THR A 200 -2.97 6.20 8.51
CA THR A 200 -4.13 6.78 7.83
C THR A 200 -3.68 7.75 6.75
N SER A 201 -4.35 7.74 5.59
CA SER A 201 -4.13 8.72 4.53
C SER A 201 -5.43 9.22 3.93
N LEU A 202 -5.38 10.47 3.42
CA LEU A 202 -6.42 11.09 2.59
C LEU A 202 -5.83 11.45 1.24
N ASP A 203 -6.35 10.84 0.18
CA ASP A 203 -5.93 11.08 -1.20
C ASP A 203 -6.98 11.92 -1.92
N LEU A 204 -6.54 12.98 -2.56
CA LEU A 204 -7.33 13.85 -3.42
C LEU A 204 -6.73 13.85 -4.82
N SER A 205 -7.45 13.34 -5.81
CA SER A 205 -6.94 13.14 -7.18
C SER A 205 -7.81 13.81 -8.22
N ALA A 206 -7.15 14.32 -9.26
CA ALA A 206 -7.76 14.76 -10.49
C ALA A 206 -7.08 14.08 -11.69
N SER A 207 -7.88 13.52 -12.59
CA SER A 207 -7.41 12.87 -13.81
C SER A 207 -8.11 13.51 -15.01
N TYR A 208 -7.33 13.93 -16.01
CA TYR A 208 -7.81 14.60 -17.22
C TYR A 208 -7.40 13.79 -18.45
N GLU A 209 -8.38 13.41 -19.27
CA GLU A 209 -8.17 12.73 -20.55
C GLU A 209 -7.79 13.79 -21.60
N LEU A 210 -6.47 14.00 -21.76
CA LEU A 210 -5.91 15.00 -22.66
C LEU A 210 -6.14 14.63 -24.14
N LEU A 211 -6.05 13.33 -24.43
CA LEU A 211 -6.35 12.69 -25.71
C LEU A 211 -7.13 11.40 -25.41
N ASP A 212 -7.78 10.82 -26.41
CA ASP A 212 -8.51 9.55 -26.27
C ASP A 212 -7.65 8.41 -25.68
N ASN A 213 -6.35 8.51 -25.84
CA ASN A 213 -5.38 7.51 -25.39
C ASN A 213 -4.34 8.04 -24.37
N LEU A 214 -4.44 9.29 -23.93
CA LEU A 214 -3.52 9.90 -22.97
C LEU A 214 -4.27 10.55 -21.81
N THR A 215 -4.08 10.01 -20.63
CA THR A 215 -4.62 10.55 -19.38
C THR A 215 -3.48 11.13 -18.54
N MET A 216 -3.63 12.39 -18.13
CA MET A 216 -2.77 13.04 -17.13
C MET A 216 -3.47 13.03 -15.79
N SER A 217 -2.76 12.74 -14.72
CA SER A 217 -3.34 12.69 -13.38
C SER A 217 -2.42 13.29 -12.32
N THR A 218 -3.05 13.82 -11.28
CA THR A 218 -2.35 14.31 -10.10
C THR A 218 -3.07 13.83 -8.85
N THR A 219 -2.30 13.55 -7.79
CA THR A 219 -2.86 13.20 -6.48
C THR A 219 -2.09 13.91 -5.40
N PHE A 220 -2.79 14.62 -4.54
CA PHE A 220 -2.29 15.09 -3.27
C PHE A 220 -2.67 14.07 -2.20
N THR A 221 -1.68 13.59 -1.43
CA THR A 221 -1.88 12.68 -0.31
C THR A 221 -1.45 13.34 1.00
N ASN A 222 -2.39 13.44 1.93
CA ASN A 222 -2.11 13.79 3.32
C ASN A 222 -1.89 12.52 4.12
N HIS A 223 -0.72 12.41 4.73
CA HIS A 223 -0.30 11.27 5.54
C HIS A 223 -0.33 11.60 7.03
N SER A 224 -0.72 10.62 7.87
CA SER A 224 -0.72 10.80 9.33
C SER A 224 0.67 10.70 9.98
N TYR A 225 1.65 10.07 9.31
CA TYR A 225 2.99 9.79 9.85
C TYR A 225 4.15 10.22 8.96
N GLN A 226 3.86 10.71 7.78
CA GLN A 226 4.87 11.11 6.81
C GLN A 226 4.52 12.50 6.29
N THR A 227 5.50 13.17 5.69
CA THR A 227 5.28 14.41 4.95
C THR A 227 4.26 14.19 3.84
N ASN A 228 3.41 15.20 3.60
CA ASN A 228 2.42 15.16 2.53
C ASN A 228 3.11 15.03 1.16
N THR A 229 2.44 14.41 0.21
CA THR A 229 3.00 14.19 -1.12
C THR A 229 2.08 14.72 -2.21
N LEU A 230 2.69 15.20 -3.29
CA LEU A 230 2.03 15.48 -4.57
C LEU A 230 2.66 14.59 -5.63
N ALA A 231 1.84 13.80 -6.31
CA ALA A 231 2.26 12.99 -7.43
C ALA A 231 1.67 13.52 -8.73
N LEU A 232 2.46 13.45 -9.81
CA LEU A 232 2.04 13.77 -11.17
C LEU A 232 2.32 12.55 -12.04
N GLY A 233 1.34 12.11 -12.83
CA GLY A 233 1.45 10.92 -13.66
C GLY A 233 0.78 11.07 -15.01
N ALA A 234 1.21 10.22 -15.95
CA ALA A 234 0.64 10.11 -17.28
C ALA A 234 0.47 8.63 -17.64
N LYS A 235 -0.68 8.28 -18.20
CA LYS A 235 -0.99 6.95 -18.72
C LYS A 235 -1.31 7.06 -20.20
N TYR A 236 -0.61 6.27 -21.02
CA TYR A 236 -0.82 6.18 -22.45
C TYR A 236 -1.32 4.78 -22.83
N MET A 237 -2.39 4.71 -23.63
CA MET A 237 -2.96 3.47 -24.16
C MET A 237 -2.55 3.26 -25.60
N LEU A 238 -2.04 2.07 -25.93
CA LEU A 238 -1.71 1.66 -27.31
C LEU A 238 -2.34 0.30 -27.60
N GLY A 239 -3.51 0.32 -28.22
CA GLY A 239 -4.30 -0.90 -28.43
C GLY A 239 -4.67 -1.56 -27.10
N SER A 240 -4.21 -2.81 -26.91
CA SER A 240 -4.42 -3.58 -25.68
C SER A 240 -3.30 -3.39 -24.64
N SER A 241 -2.37 -2.48 -24.89
CA SER A 241 -1.24 -2.19 -23.98
C SER A 241 -1.40 -0.83 -23.35
N TRP A 242 -0.89 -0.70 -22.13
CA TRP A 242 -0.76 0.58 -21.44
C TRP A 242 0.69 0.84 -21.02
N PHE A 243 1.04 2.12 -20.96
CA PHE A 243 2.31 2.64 -20.45
C PHE A 243 2.03 3.73 -19.44
N GLY A 244 2.68 3.68 -18.31
CA GLY A 244 2.53 4.66 -17.23
C GLY A 244 3.87 5.23 -16.80
N ALA A 245 3.88 6.51 -16.48
CA ALA A 245 5.01 7.18 -15.86
C ALA A 245 4.51 8.20 -14.84
N ALA A 246 5.19 8.32 -13.72
CA ALA A 246 4.86 9.30 -12.70
C ALA A 246 6.09 9.69 -11.87
N SER A 247 5.97 10.82 -11.21
CA SER A 247 6.94 11.29 -10.21
C SER A 247 6.20 11.80 -8.98
N THR A 248 6.83 11.68 -7.82
CA THR A 248 6.29 12.13 -6.54
C THR A 248 7.22 13.19 -5.97
N MET A 249 6.66 14.25 -5.39
CA MET A 249 7.38 15.23 -4.60
C MET A 249 6.76 15.31 -3.20
N THR A 250 7.58 15.55 -2.20
CA THR A 250 7.14 15.88 -0.84
C THR A 250 6.66 17.33 -0.78
N ILE A 251 5.62 17.58 -0.01
CA ILE A 251 5.11 18.91 0.28
C ILE A 251 5.01 19.06 1.79
N GLY A 252 5.86 19.89 2.37
CA GLY A 252 5.86 20.19 3.80
C GLY A 252 6.75 21.37 4.11
N ASP A 253 6.50 22.02 5.24
CA ASP A 253 7.34 23.08 5.79
C ASP A 253 8.27 22.44 6.84
N ASP A 254 9.04 21.43 6.46
CA ASP A 254 10.07 20.91 7.35
C ASP A 254 11.16 21.99 7.49
N GLU A 255 11.30 22.54 8.69
CA GLU A 255 12.35 23.51 8.94
C GLU A 255 13.72 22.82 8.95
N GLN A 256 14.65 23.36 8.15
CA GLN A 256 16.02 22.89 8.14
C GLN A 256 16.63 22.99 9.55
N PRO A 257 17.09 21.87 10.13
CA PRO A 257 17.70 21.90 11.45
C PRO A 257 18.96 22.79 11.47
N SER A 258 19.17 23.53 12.53
CA SER A 258 20.36 24.38 12.66
C SER A 258 21.65 23.55 12.63
N GLY A 259 22.55 23.88 11.68
CA GLY A 259 23.84 23.18 11.52
C GLY A 259 23.87 22.12 10.42
N VAL A 260 22.76 21.88 9.73
CA VAL A 260 22.69 21.05 8.51
C VAL A 260 22.96 21.96 7.31
N SER A 261 23.78 21.53 6.35
CA SER A 261 24.02 22.30 5.12
C SER A 261 22.80 22.22 4.19
N ASP A 262 22.66 23.21 3.28
CA ASP A 262 21.56 23.21 2.31
C ASP A 262 21.56 21.96 1.43
N ALA A 263 22.74 21.46 1.05
CA ALA A 263 22.89 20.24 0.25
C ALA A 263 22.43 18.98 1.02
N ASP A 264 22.87 18.84 2.28
CA ASP A 264 22.43 17.72 3.13
C ASP A 264 20.93 17.82 3.42
N TRP A 265 20.40 19.03 3.54
CA TRP A 265 18.97 19.25 3.75
C TRP A 265 18.13 18.90 2.52
N GLU A 266 18.56 19.29 1.31
CA GLU A 266 17.91 18.86 0.05
C GLU A 266 17.91 17.35 -0.09
N GLU A 267 18.99 16.67 0.28
CA GLU A 267 19.07 15.21 0.28
C GLU A 267 18.12 14.57 1.30
N TRP A 268 18.04 15.09 2.52
CA TRP A 268 17.21 14.51 3.60
C TRP A 268 15.72 14.82 3.46
N SER A 269 15.37 16.04 3.01
CA SER A 269 13.98 16.49 2.80
C SER A 269 13.41 16.08 1.44
N GLY A 270 14.25 15.55 0.55
CA GLY A 270 13.87 15.06 -0.77
C GLY A 270 12.84 13.94 -0.71
N SER A 271 12.15 13.72 -1.81
CA SER A 271 11.22 12.59 -1.92
C SER A 271 12.01 11.28 -1.87
N PHE A 272 11.64 10.38 -0.95
CA PHE A 272 12.20 9.03 -0.89
C PHE A 272 11.99 8.27 -2.21
N TRP A 273 10.87 8.53 -2.90
CA TRP A 273 10.52 7.91 -4.16
C TRP A 273 10.78 8.86 -5.33
N GLY A 274 11.50 8.36 -6.33
CA GLY A 274 11.79 9.05 -7.58
C GLY A 274 10.78 8.74 -8.69
N LEU A 275 11.32 8.49 -9.88
CA LEU A 275 10.54 8.18 -11.08
C LEU A 275 9.90 6.79 -10.97
N SER A 276 8.62 6.71 -11.31
CA SER A 276 7.90 5.45 -11.50
C SER A 276 7.60 5.22 -12.96
N LEU A 277 7.75 3.99 -13.42
CA LEU A 277 7.47 3.56 -14.80
C LEU A 277 6.75 2.22 -14.76
N GLY A 278 5.89 1.97 -15.76
CA GLY A 278 5.30 0.65 -15.91
C GLY A 278 4.60 0.47 -17.24
N ALA A 279 4.33 -0.78 -17.54
CA ALA A 279 3.62 -1.18 -18.74
C ALA A 279 2.81 -2.46 -18.48
N GLY A 280 1.74 -2.64 -19.25
CA GLY A 280 0.95 -3.86 -19.22
C GLY A 280 0.33 -4.14 -20.58
N VAL A 281 -0.04 -5.40 -20.78
CA VAL A 281 -0.69 -5.87 -21.99
C VAL A 281 -1.85 -6.79 -21.62
N SER A 282 -2.94 -6.67 -22.37
CA SER A 282 -4.11 -7.53 -22.26
C SER A 282 -4.17 -8.48 -23.45
N VAL A 283 -4.22 -9.77 -23.16
CA VAL A 283 -4.19 -10.84 -24.17
C VAL A 283 -5.45 -11.72 -24.00
N PRO A 284 -6.29 -11.85 -25.03
CA PRO A 284 -7.41 -12.80 -25.00
C PRO A 284 -6.87 -14.22 -25.02
N VAL A 285 -7.34 -15.07 -24.10
CA VAL A 285 -6.95 -16.47 -23.96
C VAL A 285 -8.23 -17.33 -23.82
N GLY A 286 -8.74 -17.82 -24.94
CA GLY A 286 -10.02 -18.52 -24.97
C GLY A 286 -11.18 -17.59 -24.59
N ASP A 287 -11.93 -17.95 -23.55
CA ASP A 287 -13.11 -17.21 -23.09
C ASP A 287 -12.78 -16.14 -22.01
N TYR A 288 -11.53 -15.97 -21.66
CA TYR A 288 -11.09 -14.99 -20.66
C TYR A 288 -10.00 -14.06 -21.21
N VAL A 289 -9.76 -12.93 -20.52
CA VAL A 289 -8.69 -11.99 -20.85
C VAL A 289 -7.63 -12.05 -19.74
N MET A 290 -6.38 -12.28 -20.14
CA MET A 290 -5.23 -12.24 -19.25
C MET A 290 -4.52 -10.89 -19.39
N HIS A 291 -4.30 -10.23 -18.27
CA HIS A 291 -3.51 -8.99 -18.18
C HIS A 291 -2.19 -9.32 -17.49
N VAL A 292 -1.09 -8.98 -18.16
CA VAL A 292 0.25 -9.10 -17.59
C VAL A 292 0.85 -7.71 -17.53
N SER A 293 1.39 -7.33 -16.40
CA SER A 293 1.94 -6.00 -16.21
C SER A 293 3.14 -6.01 -15.28
N TYR A 294 4.01 -5.02 -15.49
CA TYR A 294 5.20 -4.78 -14.70
C TYR A 294 5.34 -3.29 -14.43
N ALA A 295 5.78 -2.95 -13.24
CA ALA A 295 6.09 -1.59 -12.85
C ALA A 295 7.34 -1.54 -11.97
N MET A 296 8.06 -0.45 -12.06
CA MET A 296 9.18 -0.13 -11.20
C MET A 296 9.06 1.31 -10.68
N ARG A 297 9.62 1.56 -9.52
CA ARG A 297 9.71 2.86 -8.89
C ARG A 297 11.09 3.01 -8.27
N THR A 298 11.81 4.03 -8.67
CA THR A 298 13.15 4.26 -8.13
C THR A 298 13.05 4.74 -6.68
N ALA A 299 13.95 4.21 -5.85
CA ALA A 299 14.16 4.69 -4.48
C ALA A 299 15.35 5.68 -4.46
N ASN A 300 15.65 6.24 -3.29
CA ASN A 300 16.86 7.01 -3.09
C ASN A 300 18.10 6.10 -3.18
N GLU A 301 19.30 6.67 -3.22
CA GLU A 301 20.57 5.95 -3.45
C GLU A 301 20.93 4.89 -2.40
N TYR A 302 20.23 4.85 -1.27
CA TYR A 302 20.51 3.93 -0.16
C TYR A 302 19.70 2.63 -0.22
N PHE A 303 18.72 2.53 -1.13
CA PHE A 303 17.83 1.38 -1.22
C PHE A 303 17.64 0.91 -2.66
N ASP A 304 17.38 -0.38 -2.81
CA ASP A 304 17.02 -0.96 -4.10
C ASP A 304 15.67 -0.45 -4.60
N ASP A 305 15.53 -0.45 -5.93
CA ASP A 305 14.30 -0.02 -6.59
C ASP A 305 13.15 -0.98 -6.29
N HIS A 306 11.99 -0.41 -6.04
CA HIS A 306 10.76 -1.14 -5.89
C HIS A 306 10.27 -1.64 -7.25
N SER A 307 10.00 -2.94 -7.39
CA SER A 307 9.44 -3.53 -8.60
C SER A 307 8.24 -4.42 -8.31
N THR A 308 7.23 -4.38 -9.17
CA THR A 308 6.00 -5.17 -9.04
C THR A 308 5.67 -5.86 -10.36
N MET A 309 5.35 -7.14 -10.30
CA MET A 309 4.78 -7.90 -11.39
C MET A 309 3.38 -8.38 -11.02
N GLN A 310 2.43 -8.28 -11.94
CA GLN A 310 1.04 -8.67 -11.71
C GLN A 310 0.47 -9.42 -12.90
N VAL A 311 -0.30 -10.46 -12.59
CA VAL A 311 -1.13 -11.17 -13.55
C VAL A 311 -2.57 -11.13 -13.06
N THR A 312 -3.48 -10.69 -13.96
CA THR A 312 -4.92 -10.59 -13.68
C THR A 312 -5.69 -11.31 -14.77
N PHE A 313 -6.75 -12.01 -14.39
CA PHE A 313 -7.66 -12.72 -15.30
C PHE A 313 -9.07 -12.16 -15.14
N ASP A 314 -9.70 -11.82 -16.27
CA ASP A 314 -11.11 -11.47 -16.37
C ASP A 314 -11.85 -12.64 -17.03
N PHE A 315 -12.88 -13.19 -16.33
CA PHE A 315 -13.70 -14.32 -16.74
C PHE A 315 -15.10 -13.92 -17.15
#